data_c43641ba4e76374e34024ac9d17f0a11
#
_entry.id   c43641ba4e76374e34024ac9d17f0a11
#
_cell.length_a   1.000
_cell.length_b   1.000
_cell.length_c   1.000
_cell.angle_alpha   90.00
_cell.angle_beta   90.00
_cell.angle_gamma   90.00
#
_symmetry.space_group_name_H-M   'P 1'
#
loop_
_entity.id
_entity.type
_entity.pdbx_description
1 polymer ?
#
loop_
_entity_poly.entity_id
_entity_poly.type
_entity_poly.pdbx_seq_one_letter_code
_entity_poly.pdbx_strand_id
1 'polypeptide(L)' 'MSKEEIYDIVKRACDERRRAKFFPYALSFPDLKILSNESEESLKTQINALFKEKRIKFYRNVNRIVFLYIDEYF' A
#
# COMPACT_ATOMS: atom_id res chain seq x y z
N MET A 1 -10.92 9.67 -4.25
CA MET A 1 -9.49 9.88 -3.96
C MET A 1 -8.67 9.51 -5.19
N SER A 2 -7.69 10.31 -5.52
CA SER A 2 -6.87 10.07 -6.71
C SER A 2 -5.80 9.01 -6.48
N LYS A 3 -5.25 8.51 -7.57
CA LYS A 3 -4.13 7.56 -7.53
C LYS A 3 -2.95 8.11 -6.74
N GLU A 4 -2.65 9.39 -6.90
CA GLU A 4 -1.55 10.03 -6.18
C GLU A 4 -1.78 10.08 -4.68
N GLU A 5 -3.01 10.32 -4.25
CA GLU A 5 -3.36 10.33 -2.83
C GLU A 5 -3.21 8.95 -2.21
N ILE A 6 -3.62 7.90 -2.93
CA ILE A 6 -3.43 6.52 -2.49
C ILE A 6 -1.93 6.20 -2.36
N TYR A 7 -1.15 6.60 -3.35
CA TYR A 7 0.30 6.41 -3.32
C TYR A 7 0.92 7.09 -2.08
N ASP A 8 0.50 8.30 -1.78
CA ASP A 8 0.99 9.05 -0.61
C ASP A 8 0.68 8.33 0.70
N ILE A 9 -0.52 7.78 0.82
CA ILE A 9 -0.92 7.03 2.02
C ILE A 9 0.00 5.82 2.22
N VAL A 10 0.21 5.04 1.16
CA VAL A 10 1.07 3.87 1.21
C VAL A 10 2.51 4.26 1.54
N LYS A 11 3.01 5.30 0.90
CA LYS A 11 4.37 5.78 1.12
C LYS A 11 4.59 6.22 2.56
N ARG A 12 3.67 6.99 3.12
CA ARG A 12 3.77 7.46 4.50
C ARG A 12 3.74 6.30 5.48
N ALA A 13 2.86 5.33 5.26
CA ALA A 13 2.77 4.17 6.13
C ALA A 13 4.05 3.33 6.10
N CYS A 14 4.58 3.11 4.91
CA CYS A 14 5.83 2.37 4.75
C CYS A 14 7.01 3.11 5.39
N ASP A 15 7.05 4.44 5.23
CA ASP A 15 8.10 5.28 5.80
C ASP A 15 8.06 5.26 7.33
N GLU A 16 6.88 5.33 7.93
CA GLU A 16 6.72 5.23 9.38
C GLU A 16 7.23 3.91 9.91
N ARG A 17 6.92 2.80 9.24
CA ARG A 17 7.39 1.48 9.63
C ARG A 17 8.91 1.37 9.50
N ARG A 18 9.46 1.95 8.46
CA ARG A 18 10.90 2.00 8.25
C ARG A 18 11.61 2.76 9.37
N ARG A 19 11.06 3.91 9.76
CA ARG A 19 11.60 4.71 10.87
C ARG A 19 11.52 3.98 12.19
N ALA A 20 10.44 3.24 12.41
CA ALA A 20 10.24 2.45 13.62
C ALA A 20 11.01 1.12 13.56
N LYS A 21 11.66 0.82 12.44
CA LYS A 21 12.34 -0.45 12.19
C LYS A 21 11.41 -1.65 12.35
N PHE A 22 10.16 -1.47 11.94
CA PHE A 22 9.11 -2.47 12.03
C PHE A 22 8.98 -3.19 10.69
N PHE A 23 9.87 -4.14 10.45
CA PHE A 23 9.86 -4.93 9.21
C PHE A 23 8.71 -5.95 9.23
N PRO A 24 8.00 -6.20 8.11
CA PRO A 24 8.21 -5.63 6.78
C PRO A 24 7.63 -4.22 6.65
N TYR A 25 8.26 -3.39 5.81
CA TYR A 25 7.85 -2.00 5.59
C TYR A 25 6.71 -1.96 4.56
N ALA A 26 5.57 -2.50 4.95
CA ALA A 26 4.43 -2.67 4.06
C ALA A 26 3.12 -2.36 4.77
N LEU A 27 2.14 -1.89 4.00
CA LEU A 27 0.80 -1.57 4.51
C LEU A 27 -0.18 -2.62 4.02
N SER A 28 -0.96 -3.22 4.92
CA SER A 28 -1.97 -4.19 4.53
C SER A 28 -3.12 -3.50 3.81
N PHE A 29 -3.78 -4.24 2.91
CA PHE A 29 -4.93 -3.72 2.17
C PHE A 29 -6.08 -3.29 3.10
N PRO A 30 -6.44 -4.07 4.14
CA PRO A 30 -7.47 -3.63 5.08
C PRO A 30 -7.11 -2.30 5.78
N ASP A 31 -5.86 -2.11 6.14
CA ASP A 31 -5.41 -0.86 6.75
C ASP A 31 -5.49 0.30 5.77
N LEU A 32 -5.13 0.08 4.52
CA LEU A 32 -5.25 1.09 3.47
C LEU A 32 -6.72 1.51 3.30
N LYS A 33 -7.63 0.54 3.34
CA LYS A 33 -9.06 0.81 3.23
C LYS A 33 -9.55 1.72 4.37
N ILE A 34 -9.08 1.47 5.59
CA ILE A 34 -9.42 2.29 6.74
C ILE A 34 -8.84 3.71 6.60
N LEU A 35 -7.56 3.81 6.25
CA LEU A 35 -6.87 5.08 6.14
C LEU A 35 -7.41 5.96 5.02
N SER A 36 -7.79 5.36 3.90
CA SER A 36 -8.28 6.10 2.74
C SER A 36 -9.77 6.39 2.80
N ASN A 37 -10.52 5.60 3.56
CA ASN A 37 -11.98 5.66 3.62
C ASN A 37 -12.62 5.48 2.24
N GLU A 38 -11.97 4.72 1.37
CA GLU A 38 -12.43 4.45 0.01
C GLU A 38 -13.07 3.07 -0.08
N SER A 39 -13.89 2.86 -1.12
CA SER A 39 -14.45 1.55 -1.40
C SER A 39 -13.35 0.59 -1.88
N GLU A 40 -13.56 -0.70 -1.69
CA GLU A 40 -12.62 -1.73 -2.12
C GLU A 40 -12.41 -1.68 -3.64
N GLU A 41 -13.47 -1.47 -4.41
CA GLU A 41 -13.40 -1.35 -5.87
C GLU A 41 -12.53 -0.18 -6.31
N SER A 42 -12.74 0.97 -5.71
CA SER A 42 -11.96 2.17 -6.00
C SER A 42 -10.48 1.93 -5.70
N LEU A 43 -10.18 1.35 -4.54
CA LEU A 43 -8.81 1.04 -4.16
C LEU A 43 -8.14 0.06 -5.11
N LYS A 44 -8.84 -0.99 -5.50
CA LYS A 44 -8.29 -1.97 -6.45
C LYS A 44 -7.92 -1.33 -7.78
N THR A 45 -8.78 -0.45 -8.28
CA THR A 45 -8.53 0.28 -9.54
C THR A 45 -7.27 1.14 -9.43
N GLN A 46 -7.16 1.92 -8.35
CA GLN A 46 -6.03 2.80 -8.14
C GLN A 46 -4.72 2.03 -7.92
N ILE A 47 -4.78 0.97 -7.14
CA ILE A 47 -3.61 0.12 -6.87
C ILE A 47 -3.13 -0.56 -8.13
N ASN A 48 -4.04 -1.06 -8.96
CA ASN A 48 -3.66 -1.69 -10.23
C ASN A 48 -2.96 -0.69 -11.15
N ALA A 49 -3.43 0.55 -11.20
CA ALA A 49 -2.79 1.60 -11.98
C ALA A 49 -1.36 1.87 -11.48
N LEU A 50 -1.20 2.00 -10.16
CA LEU A 50 0.13 2.21 -9.56
C LEU A 50 1.06 1.03 -9.79
N PHE A 51 0.53 -0.18 -9.72
CA PHE A 51 1.29 -1.39 -9.98
C PHE A 51 1.79 -1.45 -11.42
N LYS A 52 0.92 -1.09 -12.38
CA LYS A 52 1.29 -1.05 -13.80
C LYS A 52 2.38 -0.01 -14.06
N GLU A 53 2.39 1.07 -13.31
CA GLU A 53 3.41 2.12 -13.40
C GLU A 53 4.69 1.76 -12.64
N LYS A 54 4.74 0.61 -12.01
CA LYS A 54 5.86 0.13 -11.20
C LYS A 54 6.18 1.04 -10.02
N ARG A 55 5.19 1.78 -9.53
CA ARG A 55 5.34 2.70 -8.39
C ARG A 55 5.09 2.00 -7.06
N ILE A 56 4.33 0.91 -7.08
CA ILE A 56 3.97 0.16 -5.89
C ILE A 56 4.02 -1.33 -6.21
N LYS A 57 4.35 -2.14 -5.23
CA LYS A 57 4.34 -3.60 -5.36
C LYS A 57 3.50 -4.20 -4.25
N PHE A 58 3.16 -5.46 -4.39
CA PHE A 58 2.37 -6.13 -3.38
C PHE A 58 2.80 -7.59 -3.24
N TYR A 59 2.45 -8.17 -2.09
CA TYR A 59 2.60 -9.59 -1.83
C TYR A 59 1.46 -10.05 -0.92
N ARG A 60 1.24 -11.36 -0.87
CA ARG A 60 0.25 -11.96 0.04
C ARG A 60 0.98 -12.75 1.12
N ASN A 61 0.51 -12.62 2.35
CA ASN A 61 1.04 -13.42 3.44
C ASN A 61 0.32 -14.78 3.52
N VAL A 62 0.66 -15.59 4.53
CA VAL A 62 0.06 -16.91 4.72
C VAL A 62 -1.44 -16.86 4.97
N ASN A 63 -1.96 -15.75 5.48
CA ASN A 63 -3.38 -15.55 5.72
C ASN A 63 -4.11 -14.92 4.51
N ARG A 64 -3.44 -14.85 3.37
CA ARG A 64 -3.95 -14.29 2.11
C ARG A 64 -4.29 -12.80 2.20
N ILE A 65 -3.71 -12.10 3.16
CA ILE A 65 -3.84 -10.66 3.27
C ILE A 65 -2.83 -10.01 2.31
N VAL A 66 -3.30 -9.08 1.49
CA VAL A 66 -2.45 -8.36 0.56
C VAL A 66 -1.73 -7.23 1.29
N PHE A 67 -0.41 -7.17 1.13
CA PHE A 67 0.42 -6.10 1.65
C PHE A 67 1.02 -5.31 0.51
N LEU A 68 1.01 -3.99 0.64
CA LEU A 68 1.47 -3.06 -0.38
C LEU A 68 2.74 -2.37 0.11
N TYR A 69 3.73 -2.24 -0.76
CA TYR A 69 5.00 -1.63 -0.37
C TYR A 69 5.60 -0.84 -1.52
N ILE A 70 6.52 0.04 -1.15
CA ILE A 70 7.30 0.82 -2.11
C ILE A 70 8.62 0.09 -2.33
N ASP A 71 8.92 -0.26 -3.57
CA ASP A 71 10.07 -1.08 -3.92
C ASP A 71 11.40 -0.54 -3.38
N GLU A 72 11.56 0.76 -3.38
CA GLU A 72 12.79 1.42 -2.91
C GLU A 72 13.04 1.24 -1.41
N TYR A 73 12.04 0.78 -0.65
CA TYR A 73 12.16 0.56 0.80
C TYR A 73 12.45 -0.89 1.16
N PHE A 74 12.58 -1.76 0.17
CA PHE A 74 12.81 -3.19 0.40
C PHE A 74 14.20 -3.63 -0.03
#